data_69d6909d361e6b67a3c088181238da65
#
_entry.id   69d6909d361e6b67a3c088181238da65
#
_cell.length_a   1.000
_cell.length_b   1.000
_cell.length_c   1.000
_cell.angle_alpha   90.00
_cell.angle_beta   90.00
_cell.angle_gamma   90.00
#
_symmetry.space_group_name_H-M   'P 1'
#
loop_
_entity.id
_entity.type
_entity.pdbx_description
1 polymer ?
#
loop_
_entity_poly.entity_id
_entity_poly.type
_entity_poly.pdbx_seq_one_letter_code
_entity_poly.pdbx_strand_id
1 'polypeptide(L)' 'MNIFRSDKIEIEYDSHEREFTVTMYDKYGHYIDSTKIDMDDMKALYESLNEIKNLF' A
#
# COMPACT_ATOMS: atom_id res chain seq x y z
N MET A 1 9.67 7.37 0.27
CA MET A 1 8.60 8.41 0.22
C MET A 1 7.28 7.81 0.63
N ASN A 2 6.65 8.42 1.61
CA ASN A 2 5.34 7.94 2.06
C ASN A 2 4.27 8.43 1.09
N ILE A 3 3.49 7.52 0.52
CA ILE A 3 2.45 7.87 -0.44
C ILE A 3 1.03 7.71 0.12
N PHE A 4 0.89 7.00 1.23
CA PHE A 4 -0.40 6.84 1.89
C PHE A 4 -0.21 6.45 3.34
N ARG A 5 -1.05 6.99 4.22
CA ARG A 5 -1.03 6.64 5.63
C ARG A 5 -2.42 6.77 6.22
N SER A 6 -2.82 5.72 6.93
CA SER A 6 -4.02 5.72 7.75
C SER A 6 -3.68 5.08 9.09
N ASP A 7 -4.67 4.91 9.97
CA ASP A 7 -4.45 4.27 11.28
C ASP A 7 -4.01 2.82 11.14
N LYS A 8 -4.38 2.17 10.03
CA LYS A 8 -4.17 0.73 9.87
C LYS A 8 -3.18 0.37 8.77
N ILE A 9 -2.92 1.26 7.84
CA ILE A 9 -2.09 0.96 6.67
C ILE A 9 -1.17 2.13 6.38
N GLU A 10 0.07 1.79 6.05
CA GLU A 10 1.04 2.76 5.56
C GLU A 10 1.67 2.18 4.29
N ILE A 11 1.76 3.00 3.25
CA ILE A 11 2.39 2.60 2.00
C ILE A 11 3.51 3.57 1.68
N GLU A 12 4.70 3.02 1.50
CA GLU A 12 5.89 3.79 1.15
C GLU A 12 6.43 3.33 -0.19
N TYR A 13 7.00 4.27 -0.94
CA TYR A 13 7.64 3.99 -2.21
C TYR A 13 9.14 4.21 -2.10
N ASP A 14 9.92 3.22 -2.51
CA ASP A 14 11.37 3.30 -2.62
C ASP A 14 11.73 3.44 -4.10
N SER A 15 12.13 4.66 -4.49
CA SER A 15 12.46 4.96 -5.89
C SER A 15 13.73 4.26 -6.35
N HIS A 16 14.61 3.89 -5.42
CA HIS A 16 15.86 3.21 -5.71
C HIS A 16 15.61 1.76 -6.14
N GLU A 17 14.82 1.06 -5.34
CA GLU A 17 14.47 -0.33 -5.61
C GLU A 17 13.22 -0.46 -6.50
N ARG A 18 12.50 0.64 -6.69
CA ARG A 18 11.24 0.67 -7.44
C ARG A 18 10.22 -0.30 -6.87
N GLU A 19 10.14 -0.32 -5.55
CA GLU A 19 9.24 -1.18 -4.81
C GLU A 19 8.38 -0.37 -3.85
N PHE A 20 7.23 -0.92 -3.51
CA PHE A 20 6.34 -0.35 -2.49
C PHE A 20 6.37 -1.25 -1.27
N THR A 21 6.37 -0.65 -0.10
CA THR A 21 6.25 -1.38 1.16
C THR A 21 4.90 -1.06 1.76
N VAL A 22 4.10 -2.09 1.99
CA VAL A 22 2.78 -1.98 2.61
C VAL A 22 2.90 -2.51 4.02
N THR A 23 2.67 -1.65 5.00
CA THR A 23 2.75 -2.01 6.42
C THR A 23 1.36 -1.93 7.02
N MET A 24 0.99 -2.94 7.80
CA MET A 24 -0.32 -3.02 8.44
C MET A 24 -0.19 -2.95 9.96
N TYR A 25 -1.15 -2.27 10.58
CA TYR A 25 -1.21 -2.10 12.03
C TYR A 25 -2.59 -2.52 12.52
N ASP A 26 -2.65 -2.98 13.78
CA ASP A 26 -3.93 -3.30 14.41
C ASP A 26 -4.64 -2.03 14.89
N LYS A 27 -5.83 -2.20 15.45
CA LYS A 27 -6.62 -1.07 15.94
C LYS A 27 -5.98 -0.31 17.10
N TYR A 28 -4.95 -0.89 17.72
CA TYR A 28 -4.22 -0.25 18.81
C TYR A 28 -2.91 0.39 18.33
N GLY A 29 -2.65 0.36 17.03
CA GLY A 29 -1.44 0.94 16.46
C GLY A 29 -0.23 0.02 16.53
N HIS A 30 -0.43 -1.26 16.85
CA HIS A 30 0.67 -2.22 16.91
C HIS A 30 0.93 -2.80 15.51
N TYR A 31 2.20 -2.97 15.19
CA TYR A 31 2.62 -3.57 13.93
C TYR A 31 2.07 -4.99 13.80
N ILE A 32 1.49 -5.30 12.65
CA ILE A 32 1.02 -6.65 12.31
C ILE A 32 1.98 -7.31 11.34
N ASP A 33 2.15 -6.71 10.17
CA ASP A 33 2.94 -7.29 9.10
C ASP A 33 3.34 -6.24 8.08
N SER A 34 4.34 -6.56 7.29
CA SER A 34 4.82 -5.69 6.22
C SER A 34 5.18 -6.55 5.03
N THR A 35 4.83 -6.10 3.84
CA THR A 35 5.15 -6.80 2.61
C THR A 35 5.62 -5.81 1.56
N LYS A 36 6.43 -6.32 0.62
CA LYS A 36 6.88 -5.53 -0.51
C LYS A 36 6.15 -5.97 -1.76
N ILE A 37 5.73 -5.01 -2.55
CA ILE A 37 5.11 -5.29 -3.85
C ILE A 37 5.84 -4.47 -4.91
N ASP A 38 5.97 -5.05 -6.09
CA ASP A 38 6.68 -4.40 -7.19
C ASP A 38 5.76 -3.45 -7.95
N MET A 39 6.33 -2.81 -8.96
CA MET A 39 5.59 -1.83 -9.76
C MET A 39 4.44 -2.47 -10.52
N ASP A 40 4.63 -3.69 -11.03
CA ASP A 40 3.60 -4.39 -11.79
C ASP A 40 2.40 -4.74 -10.91
N ASP A 41 2.66 -5.22 -9.69
CA ASP A 41 1.60 -5.54 -8.74
C ASP A 41 0.84 -4.27 -8.31
N MET A 42 1.56 -3.18 -8.07
CA MET A 42 0.93 -1.93 -7.68
C MET A 42 0.07 -1.39 -8.82
N LYS A 43 0.55 -1.50 -10.05
CA LYS A 43 -0.21 -1.08 -11.22
C LYS A 43 -1.49 -1.90 -11.37
N ALA A 44 -1.40 -3.21 -11.16
CA ALA A 44 -2.57 -4.09 -11.21
C ALA A 44 -3.58 -3.74 -10.12
N LEU A 45 -3.10 -3.43 -8.92
CA LEU A 45 -3.96 -2.98 -7.83
C LEU A 45 -4.67 -1.67 -8.19
N TYR A 46 -3.93 -0.72 -8.74
CA TYR A 46 -4.50 0.56 -9.18
C TYR A 46 -5.62 0.34 -10.20
N GLU A 47 -5.38 -0.51 -11.20
CA GLU A 47 -6.37 -0.81 -12.24
C GLU A 47 -7.61 -1.46 -11.65
N SER A 48 -7.44 -2.40 -10.70
CA SER A 48 -8.56 -3.06 -10.03
C SER A 48 -9.40 -2.07 -9.24
N LEU A 49 -8.74 -1.17 -8.49
CA LEU A 49 -9.46 -0.14 -7.75
C LEU A 49 -10.20 0.81 -8.66
N ASN A 50 -9.62 1.12 -9.81
CA ASN A 50 -10.26 2.01 -10.79
C ASN A 50 -11.53 1.38 -11.39
N GLU A 51 -11.55 0.05 -11.54
CA GLU A 51 -12.73 -0.66 -12.04
C GLU A 51 -13.90 -0.62 -11.04
N ILE A 52 -13.60 -0.55 -9.74
CA ILE A 52 -14.63 -0.54 -8.70
C ILE A 52 -14.75 0.81 -8.01
N LYS A 53 -14.27 1.88 -8.67
CA LYS A 53 -14.25 3.22 -8.07
C LYS A 53 -15.62 3.72 -7.66
N ASN A 54 -16.67 3.23 -8.30
CA ASN A 54 -18.04 3.64 -7.96
C ASN A 54 -18.52 3.06 -6.63
N LEU A 55 -17.73 2.17 -5.99
CA LEU A 55 -18.03 1.71 -4.63
C LEU A 55 -17.61 2.74 -3.58
N PHE A 56 -16.79 3.70 -3.97
CA PHE A 56 -16.29 4.73 -3.06
C PHE A 56 -17.09 6.01 -3.23
#